data_359ff8217e5a80cc0fe34f4bf9285d11
#
_entry.id   359ff8217e5a80cc0fe34f4bf9285d11
#
_cell.length_a   1.000
_cell.length_b   1.000
_cell.length_c   1.000
_cell.angle_alpha   90.00
_cell.angle_beta   90.00
_cell.angle_gamma   90.00
#
_symmetry.space_group_name_H-M   'P 1'
#
loop_
_entity.id
_entity.type
_entity.pdbx_description
1 polymer ?
#
loop_
_entity_poly.entity_id
_entity_poly.type
_entity_poly.pdbx_seq_one_letter_code
_entity_poly.pdbx_strand_id
1 'polypeptide(L)'
;MKNNMLSESKYMMGYSRWDSNNERYETWKESVGRVMDMHREKYKEQLQDPNTGKELEGLFQYAQDAYTDKLVLGAQRALQFGGPQVFAHEARLYNCSVSYIDRPAFFNECMYLMLCGVGVGFSVSKR
;
A
#
# COMPACT_ATOMS: atom_id res chain seq x y z
N MET A 1 -4.57 0.67 -27.90
CA MET A 1 -4.24 1.53 -26.73
C MET A 1 -2.89 2.19 -27.00
N LYS A 2 -2.80 3.51 -26.94
CA LYS A 2 -1.49 4.19 -27.01
C LYS A 2 -0.70 3.78 -25.78
N ASN A 3 0.40 3.05 -25.98
CA ASN A 3 1.34 2.75 -24.92
C ASN A 3 1.81 4.09 -24.34
N ASN A 4 1.42 4.35 -23.10
CA ASN A 4 1.85 5.56 -22.44
C ASN A 4 3.22 5.29 -21.78
N MET A 5 4.29 5.35 -22.60
CA MET A 5 5.67 5.12 -22.16
C MET A 5 6.01 5.85 -20.86
N LEU A 6 5.44 7.05 -20.68
CA LEU A 6 5.63 7.81 -19.44
C LEU A 6 5.01 7.14 -18.23
N SER A 7 3.83 6.54 -18.38
CA SER A 7 3.15 5.81 -17.29
C SER A 7 3.92 4.55 -16.91
N GLU A 8 4.39 3.80 -17.89
CA GLU A 8 5.20 2.59 -17.66
C GLU A 8 6.54 2.93 -17.01
N SER A 9 7.22 3.97 -17.51
CA SER A 9 8.47 4.45 -16.93
C SER A 9 8.29 4.86 -15.45
N LYS A 10 7.25 5.63 -15.15
CA LYS A 10 6.95 6.02 -13.75
C LYS A 10 6.62 4.83 -12.86
N TYR A 11 5.88 3.85 -13.38
CA TYR A 11 5.59 2.64 -12.66
C TYR A 11 6.89 1.87 -12.33
N MET A 12 7.73 1.63 -13.32
CA MET A 12 9.00 0.91 -13.14
C MET A 12 9.95 1.62 -12.17
N MET A 13 10.02 2.95 -12.21
CA MET A 13 10.92 3.73 -11.35
C MET A 13 10.43 3.87 -9.91
N GLY A 14 9.12 3.85 -9.66
CA GLY A 14 8.57 4.22 -8.36
C GLY A 14 7.84 3.11 -7.61
N TYR A 15 7.38 2.06 -8.28
CA TYR A 15 6.46 1.09 -7.71
C TYR A 15 6.86 -0.36 -7.93
N SER A 16 7.48 -0.67 -9.07
CA SER A 16 7.98 -2.00 -9.38
C SER A 16 9.17 -2.33 -8.48
N ARG A 17 9.21 -3.54 -7.94
CA ARG A 17 10.31 -4.01 -7.10
C ARG A 17 11.21 -4.96 -7.87
N TRP A 18 12.46 -4.99 -7.47
CA TRP A 18 13.40 -5.99 -7.96
C TRP A 18 13.04 -7.38 -7.43
N ASP A 19 12.84 -8.31 -8.32
CA ASP A 19 12.66 -9.74 -8.03
C ASP A 19 13.99 -10.46 -8.24
N SER A 20 14.60 -10.85 -7.13
CA SER A 20 15.91 -11.51 -7.15
C SER A 20 15.85 -12.93 -7.69
N ASN A 21 14.69 -13.59 -7.68
CA ASN A 21 14.54 -14.95 -8.21
C ASN A 21 14.51 -14.96 -9.74
N ASN A 22 13.90 -13.93 -10.32
CA ASN A 22 13.77 -13.79 -11.78
C ASN A 22 14.77 -12.78 -12.36
N GLU A 23 15.64 -12.19 -11.54
CA GLU A 23 16.64 -11.19 -11.93
C GLU A 23 16.05 -10.03 -12.77
N ARG A 24 14.86 -9.58 -12.43
CA ARG A 24 14.16 -8.49 -13.11
C ARG A 24 13.24 -7.73 -12.17
N TYR A 25 12.73 -6.61 -12.63
CA TYR A 25 11.67 -5.90 -11.95
C TYR A 25 10.30 -6.60 -12.11
N GLU A 26 9.45 -6.47 -11.09
CA GLU A 26 8.06 -6.95 -11.12
C GLU A 26 7.29 -6.35 -12.31
N THR A 27 6.46 -7.16 -12.92
CA THR A 27 5.42 -6.70 -13.84
C THR A 27 4.25 -6.08 -13.06
N TRP A 28 3.40 -5.31 -13.74
CA TRP A 28 2.18 -4.75 -13.15
C TRP A 28 1.33 -5.82 -12.45
N LYS A 29 1.11 -6.95 -13.10
CA LYS A 29 0.32 -8.06 -12.54
C LYS A 29 0.93 -8.63 -11.27
N GLU A 30 2.25 -8.75 -11.21
CA GLU A 30 2.97 -9.23 -10.02
C GLU A 30 2.89 -8.23 -8.87
N SER A 31 3.03 -6.94 -9.15
CA SER A 31 2.85 -5.90 -8.12
C SER A 31 1.43 -5.87 -7.56
N VAL A 32 0.41 -6.03 -8.41
CA VAL A 32 -0.98 -6.16 -7.97
C VAL A 32 -1.16 -7.42 -7.13
N GLY A 33 -0.63 -8.56 -7.59
CA GLY A 33 -0.64 -9.82 -6.84
C GLY A 33 -0.06 -9.65 -5.43
N ARG A 34 1.12 -9.06 -5.31
CA ARG A 34 1.77 -8.77 -4.02
C ARG A 34 0.90 -7.94 -3.07
N VAL A 35 0.19 -6.94 -3.58
CA VAL A 35 -0.73 -6.13 -2.79
C VAL A 35 -1.94 -6.96 -2.34
N MET A 36 -2.52 -7.74 -3.24
CA MET A 36 -3.68 -8.58 -2.92
C MET A 36 -3.32 -9.70 -1.94
N ASP A 37 -2.14 -10.31 -2.08
CA ASP A 37 -1.65 -11.32 -1.15
C ASP A 37 -1.40 -10.75 0.25
N MET A 38 -0.94 -9.51 0.35
CA MET A 38 -0.88 -8.79 1.63
C MET A 38 -2.26 -8.69 2.29
N HIS A 39 -3.29 -8.37 1.52
CA HIS A 39 -4.66 -8.30 2.05
C HIS A 39 -5.18 -9.70 2.43
N ARG A 40 -4.94 -10.72 1.61
CA ARG A 40 -5.31 -12.11 1.95
C ARG A 40 -4.66 -12.57 3.25
N GLU A 41 -3.38 -12.26 3.45
CA GLU A 41 -2.70 -12.59 4.72
C GLU A 41 -3.31 -11.84 5.90
N LYS A 42 -3.67 -10.58 5.74
CA LYS A 42 -4.34 -9.79 6.79
C LYS A 42 -5.69 -10.39 7.19
N TYR A 43 -6.44 -10.91 6.24
CA TYR A 43 -7.80 -11.45 6.43
C TYR A 43 -7.85 -12.98 6.37
N LYS A 44 -6.73 -13.65 6.60
CA LYS A 44 -6.64 -15.12 6.48
C LYS A 44 -7.61 -15.88 7.37
N GLU A 45 -7.88 -15.39 8.58
CA GLU A 45 -8.84 -16.03 9.49
C GLU A 45 -10.26 -15.94 8.94
N GLN A 46 -10.66 -14.80 8.41
CA GLN A 46 -11.95 -14.58 7.77
C GLN A 46 -12.12 -15.39 6.48
N LEU A 47 -11.03 -15.57 5.74
CA LEU A 47 -11.02 -16.40 4.53
C LEU A 47 -11.21 -17.90 4.85
N GLN A 48 -10.85 -18.34 6.05
CA GLN A 48 -11.03 -19.71 6.50
C GLN A 48 -12.44 -19.98 7.10
N ASP A 49 -13.25 -18.92 7.29
CA ASP A 49 -14.60 -19.08 7.82
C ASP A 49 -15.50 -19.78 6.78
N PRO A 50 -16.16 -20.92 7.16
CA PRO A 50 -16.99 -21.69 6.24
C PRO A 50 -18.19 -20.91 5.64
N ASN A 51 -18.66 -19.88 6.35
CA ASN A 51 -19.85 -19.11 5.95
C ASN A 51 -19.53 -17.94 5.02
N THR A 52 -18.41 -17.25 5.28
CA THR A 52 -18.09 -15.98 4.62
C THR A 52 -16.83 -16.05 3.76
N GLY A 53 -15.94 -17.03 3.99
CA GLY A 53 -14.64 -17.09 3.35
C GLY A 53 -14.71 -17.21 1.83
N LYS A 54 -15.66 -17.99 1.31
CA LYS A 54 -15.84 -18.16 -0.14
C LYS A 54 -16.29 -16.85 -0.81
N GLU A 55 -17.22 -16.14 -0.20
CA GLU A 55 -17.69 -14.84 -0.71
C GLU A 55 -16.56 -13.80 -0.67
N LEU A 56 -15.82 -13.76 0.44
CA LEU A 56 -14.68 -12.86 0.61
C LEU A 56 -13.58 -13.13 -0.42
N GLU A 57 -13.23 -14.40 -0.69
CA GLU A 57 -12.25 -14.71 -1.74
C GLU A 57 -12.76 -14.31 -3.12
N GLY A 58 -14.06 -14.45 -3.39
CA GLY A 58 -14.67 -13.95 -4.63
C GLY A 58 -14.52 -12.44 -4.80
N LEU A 59 -14.69 -11.67 -3.72
CA LEU A 59 -14.46 -10.22 -3.71
C LEU A 59 -12.97 -9.87 -3.93
N PHE A 60 -12.05 -10.60 -3.31
CA PHE A 60 -10.62 -10.41 -3.54
C PHE A 60 -10.23 -10.69 -4.99
N GLN A 61 -10.76 -11.77 -5.58
CA GLN A 61 -10.49 -12.08 -6.98
C GLN A 61 -11.04 -10.99 -7.91
N TYR A 62 -12.29 -10.56 -7.69
CA TYR A 62 -12.87 -9.47 -8.47
C TYR A 62 -12.06 -8.18 -8.37
N ALA A 63 -11.63 -7.81 -7.16
CA ALA A 63 -10.80 -6.63 -6.93
C ALA A 63 -9.44 -6.76 -7.63
N GLN A 64 -8.82 -7.93 -7.58
CA GLN A 64 -7.55 -8.22 -8.24
C GLN A 64 -7.65 -8.10 -9.76
N ASP A 65 -8.72 -8.63 -10.35
CA ASP A 65 -8.94 -8.55 -11.80
C ASP A 65 -9.15 -7.09 -12.22
N ALA A 66 -10.04 -6.36 -11.54
CA ALA A 66 -10.29 -4.94 -11.81
C ALA A 66 -9.02 -4.08 -11.66
N TYR A 67 -8.17 -4.38 -10.67
CA TYR A 67 -6.91 -3.68 -10.45
C TYR A 67 -5.87 -4.05 -11.54
N THR A 68 -5.79 -5.31 -11.92
CA THR A 68 -4.90 -5.80 -12.99
C THR A 68 -5.25 -5.15 -14.33
N ASP A 69 -6.53 -5.04 -14.64
CA ASP A 69 -7.05 -4.42 -15.85
C ASP A 69 -7.02 -2.88 -15.81
N LYS A 70 -6.55 -2.30 -14.71
CA LYS A 70 -6.48 -0.86 -14.49
C LYS A 70 -7.84 -0.14 -14.54
N LEU A 71 -8.92 -0.85 -14.23
CA LEU A 71 -10.26 -0.28 -14.07
C LEU A 71 -10.38 0.51 -12.77
N VAL A 72 -9.63 0.10 -11.76
CA VAL A 72 -9.47 0.80 -10.49
C VAL A 72 -7.99 0.88 -10.13
N LEU A 73 -7.62 1.90 -9.35
CA LEU A 73 -6.28 2.03 -8.77
C LEU A 73 -6.41 2.07 -7.26
N GLY A 74 -5.71 1.17 -6.60
CA GLY A 74 -5.57 1.17 -5.14
C GLY A 74 -4.66 2.29 -4.64
N ALA A 75 -4.46 2.34 -3.33
CA ALA A 75 -3.55 3.28 -2.71
C ALA A 75 -2.11 3.10 -3.24
N GLN A 76 -1.52 4.17 -3.73
CA GLN A 76 -0.15 4.14 -4.31
C GLN A 76 0.89 3.65 -3.30
N ARG A 77 0.74 3.95 -2.01
CA ARG A 77 1.62 3.45 -0.96
C ARG A 77 1.54 1.93 -0.80
N ALA A 78 0.40 1.32 -1.06
CA ALA A 78 0.28 -0.14 -1.08
C ALA A 78 1.09 -0.75 -2.23
N LEU A 79 1.08 -0.16 -3.43
CA LEU A 79 1.97 -0.58 -4.52
C LEU A 79 3.45 -0.41 -4.16
N GLN A 80 3.79 0.71 -3.52
CA GLN A 80 5.17 1.05 -3.18
C GLN A 80 5.72 0.18 -2.05
N PHE A 81 4.95 -0.05 -0.98
CA PHE A 81 5.40 -0.71 0.25
C PHE A 81 4.66 -2.01 0.59
N GLY A 82 3.55 -2.32 -0.07
CA GLY A 82 2.74 -3.50 0.22
C GLY A 82 3.53 -4.81 0.21
N GLY A 83 3.17 -5.73 1.07
CA GLY A 83 3.85 -7.00 1.28
C GLY A 83 4.15 -7.22 2.78
N PRO A 84 4.94 -8.26 3.13
CA PRO A 84 5.18 -8.64 4.53
C PRO A 84 5.73 -7.52 5.43
N GLN A 85 6.49 -6.59 4.87
CA GLN A 85 7.09 -5.48 5.61
C GLN A 85 6.06 -4.53 6.23
N VAL A 86 4.85 -4.46 5.67
CA VAL A 86 3.77 -3.62 6.18
C VAL A 86 3.27 -4.11 7.54
N PHE A 87 3.25 -5.43 7.77
CA PHE A 87 2.81 -5.99 9.05
C PHE A 87 3.74 -5.62 10.22
N ALA A 88 5.01 -5.37 9.92
CA ALA A 88 5.98 -4.89 10.92
C ALA A 88 5.95 -3.36 11.09
N HIS A 89 5.61 -2.62 10.03
CA HIS A 89 5.71 -1.16 9.99
C HIS A 89 4.55 -0.53 9.21
N GLU A 90 3.33 -0.62 9.73
CA GLU A 90 2.09 -0.12 9.09
C GLU A 90 2.12 1.38 8.80
N ALA A 91 2.87 2.16 9.57
CA ALA A 91 3.00 3.61 9.39
C ALA A 91 3.46 4.00 7.97
N ARG A 92 4.17 3.13 7.26
CA ARG A 92 4.62 3.36 5.88
C ARG A 92 3.48 3.45 4.86
N LEU A 93 2.29 2.97 5.19
CA LEU A 93 1.11 3.08 4.32
C LEU A 93 0.47 4.47 4.36
N TYR A 94 0.76 5.28 5.37
CA TYR A 94 0.23 6.63 5.47
C TYR A 94 1.04 7.60 4.62
N ASN A 95 0.35 8.41 3.81
CA ASN A 95 0.99 9.47 3.03
C ASN A 95 1.26 10.70 3.88
N CYS A 96 0.27 11.11 4.66
CA CYS A 96 0.34 12.32 5.47
C CYS A 96 -0.50 12.18 6.74
N SER A 97 -0.14 12.97 7.72
CA SER A 97 -0.86 13.15 8.97
C SER A 97 -0.90 14.63 9.34
N VAL A 98 -1.81 14.97 10.21
CA VAL A 98 -1.91 16.33 10.74
C VAL A 98 -2.17 16.27 12.25
N SER A 99 -1.57 17.17 13.00
CA SER A 99 -1.76 17.27 14.44
C SER A 99 -1.65 18.73 14.91
N TYR A 100 -1.87 18.97 16.20
CA TYR A 100 -1.70 20.27 16.83
C TYR A 100 -0.43 20.29 17.68
N ILE A 101 0.26 21.43 17.71
CA ILE A 101 1.37 21.65 18.65
C ILE A 101 0.79 22.08 20.00
N ASP A 102 0.17 21.14 20.69
CA ASP A 102 -0.52 21.38 21.97
C ASP A 102 0.12 20.60 23.14
N ARG A 103 1.14 19.80 22.88
CA ARG A 103 1.83 18.96 23.86
C ARG A 103 3.31 18.75 23.51
N PRO A 104 4.19 18.59 24.50
CA PRO A 104 5.63 18.33 24.26
C PRO A 104 5.89 17.05 23.44
N ALA A 105 5.07 16.02 23.64
CA ALA A 105 5.17 14.75 22.90
C ALA A 105 4.98 14.90 21.38
N PHE A 106 4.35 15.98 20.91
CA PHE A 106 4.15 16.26 19.50
C PHE A 106 5.44 16.15 18.68
N PHE A 107 6.54 16.71 19.19
CA PHE A 107 7.82 16.71 18.45
C PHE A 107 8.37 15.30 18.26
N ASN A 108 8.25 14.44 19.26
CA ASN A 108 8.67 13.04 19.17
C ASN A 108 7.79 12.24 18.21
N GLU A 109 6.48 12.44 18.28
CA GLU A 109 5.49 11.81 17.38
C GLU A 109 5.74 12.24 15.93
N CYS A 110 5.96 13.55 15.72
CA CYS A 110 6.26 14.11 14.41
C CYS A 110 7.55 13.50 13.82
N MET A 111 8.63 13.46 14.61
CA MET A 111 9.89 12.87 14.18
C MET A 111 9.73 11.39 13.83
N TYR A 112 9.05 10.62 14.66
CA TYR A 112 8.79 9.20 14.40
C TYR A 112 8.05 8.99 13.08
N LEU A 113 6.97 9.73 12.85
CA LEU A 113 6.18 9.62 11.61
C LEU A 113 7.01 10.03 10.38
N MET A 114 7.81 11.09 10.49
CA MET A 114 8.69 11.53 9.40
C MET A 114 9.76 10.47 9.08
N LEU A 115 10.34 9.81 10.08
CA LEU A 115 11.28 8.70 9.88
C LEU A 115 10.60 7.48 9.21
N CYS A 116 9.30 7.29 9.44
CA CYS A 116 8.50 6.29 8.72
C CYS A 116 8.13 6.70 7.28
N GLY A 117 8.49 7.91 6.85
CA GLY A 117 8.18 8.43 5.51
C GLY A 117 6.80 9.08 5.38
N VAL A 118 6.17 9.43 6.50
CA VAL A 118 4.89 10.15 6.54
C VAL A 118 5.15 11.66 6.48
N GLY A 119 4.44 12.38 5.61
CA GLY A 119 4.43 13.84 5.65
C GLY A 119 3.62 14.32 6.85
N VAL A 120 4.19 15.17 7.70
CA VAL A 120 3.50 15.68 8.89
C VAL A 120 3.19 17.16 8.74
N GLY A 121 1.90 17.48 8.72
CA GLY A 121 1.39 18.84 8.84
C GLY A 121 1.02 19.15 10.29
N PHE A 122 1.09 20.41 10.68
CA PHE A 122 0.72 20.82 12.03
C PHE A 122 0.06 22.19 12.06
N SER A 123 -0.76 22.41 13.08
CA SER A 123 -1.37 23.69 13.38
C SER A 123 -0.84 24.23 14.71
N VAL A 124 -0.57 25.52 14.74
CA VAL A 124 -0.18 26.25 15.96
C VAL A 124 -1.41 26.90 16.65
N SER A 125 -2.59 26.82 16.04
CA SER A 125 -3.81 27.30 16.65
C SER A 125 -4.22 26.40 17.82
N LYS A 126 -4.87 27.01 18.82
CA LYS A 126 -5.50 26.24 19.89
C LYS A 126 -6.67 25.43 19.32
N ARG A 127 -6.87 24.23 19.87
CA ARG A 127 -8.09 23.43 19.64
C ARG A 127 -9.31 24.19 20.01
#